data_deb914d5d2e6e6867ca30a332bafa489
#
_entry.id   deb914d5d2e6e6867ca30a332bafa489
#
_cell.length_a   1.000
_cell.length_b   1.000
_cell.length_c   1.000
_cell.angle_alpha   90.00
_cell.angle_beta   90.00
_cell.angle_gamma   90.00
#
_symmetry.space_group_name_H-M   'P 1'
#
loop_
_entity.id
_entity.type
_entity.pdbx_description
1 polymer ?
#
loop_
_entity_poly.entity_id
_entity_poly.type
_entity_poly.pdbx_seq_one_letter_code
_entity_poly.pdbx_strand_id
1 'polypeptide(L)'
;MIQSVGRRGKFVVISLDQDTLLIHLRMSGDLRVESIINSSLQKHDRFVLDFTDGFRLVFNDPRKFGRIWLAENPQEILGVIGPEPLDLRLTAAQFHLMLKKRKRQLKPLLLDQTFIAGLGNIYTDEALFLAHLHPLKIAASLTKEQSEELLKAIRRVLREGIRRNGASIDWVYRGGDFQKHFHVYQRDGQPCLKCGRTIQRILVGQRSTHFCPGCQILD
;
A
#
# COMPACT_ATOMS: atom_id res chain seq x y z
N MET A 1 -20.04 17.18 -12.60
CA MET A 1 -19.05 16.73 -13.63
C MET A 1 -17.78 16.27 -12.90
N ILE A 2 -16.99 15.31 -13.47
CA ILE A 2 -15.66 14.96 -12.90
C ILE A 2 -14.67 16.03 -13.31
N GLN A 3 -14.00 16.63 -12.30
CA GLN A 3 -12.99 17.67 -12.50
C GLN A 3 -11.57 17.05 -12.53
N SER A 4 -11.32 16.07 -11.65
CA SER A 4 -10.04 15.38 -11.60
C SER A 4 -10.17 14.00 -10.96
N VAL A 5 -9.19 13.13 -11.28
CA VAL A 5 -9.02 11.82 -10.65
C VAL A 5 -7.60 11.76 -10.08
N GLY A 6 -7.48 11.46 -8.82
CA GLY A 6 -6.22 11.42 -8.11
C GLY A 6 -6.17 10.32 -7.05
N ARG A 7 -5.15 10.38 -6.18
CA ARG A 7 -4.94 9.42 -5.11
C ARG A 7 -4.38 10.11 -3.86
N ARG A 8 -4.83 9.68 -2.69
CA ARG A 8 -4.22 10.04 -1.41
C ARG A 8 -4.08 8.79 -0.53
N GLY A 9 -2.86 8.41 -0.21
CA GLY A 9 -2.61 7.14 0.50
C GLY A 9 -3.18 5.94 -0.26
N LYS A 10 -4.17 5.28 0.33
CA LYS A 10 -4.91 4.15 -0.26
C LYS A 10 -6.31 4.52 -0.75
N PHE A 11 -6.60 5.80 -0.86
CA PHE A 11 -7.86 6.31 -1.39
C PHE A 11 -7.72 6.71 -2.85
N VAL A 12 -8.64 6.29 -3.69
CA VAL A 12 -8.92 6.93 -4.97
C VAL A 12 -9.76 8.18 -4.66
N VAL A 13 -9.40 9.31 -5.27
CA VAL A 13 -10.02 10.60 -5.04
C VAL A 13 -10.53 11.12 -6.37
N ILE A 14 -11.85 11.25 -6.49
CA ILE A 14 -12.51 11.79 -7.69
C ILE A 14 -13.17 13.09 -7.29
N SER A 15 -12.59 14.21 -7.75
CA SER A 15 -13.16 15.55 -7.49
C SER A 15 -14.28 15.82 -8.47
N LEU A 16 -15.42 16.26 -7.94
CA LEU A 16 -16.59 16.67 -8.67
C LEU A 16 -16.77 18.19 -8.56
N ASP A 17 -17.80 18.75 -9.17
CA ASP A 17 -18.06 20.22 -9.16
C ASP A 17 -18.20 20.77 -7.73
N GLN A 18 -18.87 20.05 -6.84
CA GLN A 18 -19.14 20.48 -5.45
C GLN A 18 -18.57 19.51 -4.43
N ASP A 19 -18.57 18.21 -4.74
CA ASP A 19 -18.20 17.14 -3.83
C ASP A 19 -16.94 16.40 -4.26
N THR A 20 -16.46 15.54 -3.38
CA THR A 20 -15.39 14.59 -3.66
C THR A 20 -15.88 13.18 -3.40
N LEU A 21 -15.76 12.29 -4.40
CA LEU A 21 -15.97 10.87 -4.24
C LEU A 21 -14.66 10.22 -3.80
N LEU A 22 -14.67 9.61 -2.61
CA LEU A 22 -13.53 8.91 -2.03
C LEU A 22 -13.81 7.41 -2.05
N ILE A 23 -12.87 6.61 -2.57
CA ILE A 23 -13.00 5.16 -2.64
C ILE A 23 -11.79 4.51 -1.98
N HIS A 24 -12.02 3.64 -1.00
CA HIS A 24 -11.00 2.82 -0.37
C HIS A 24 -11.29 1.33 -0.60
N LEU A 25 -10.45 0.67 -1.38
CA LEU A 25 -10.65 -0.72 -1.80
C LEU A 25 -10.53 -1.75 -0.67
N ARG A 26 -9.82 -1.40 0.41
CA ARG A 26 -9.53 -2.32 1.53
C ARG A 26 -8.83 -3.58 1.06
N MET A 27 -9.41 -4.77 1.30
CA MET A 27 -8.76 -6.06 1.05
C MET A 27 -9.22 -6.75 -0.22
N SER A 28 -10.46 -6.52 -0.65
CA SER A 28 -11.08 -7.26 -1.75
C SER A 28 -11.86 -6.39 -2.74
N GLY A 29 -11.82 -5.07 -2.53
CA GLY A 29 -12.44 -4.13 -3.47
C GLY A 29 -11.63 -4.01 -4.75
N ASP A 30 -12.33 -3.94 -5.85
CA ASP A 30 -11.79 -3.68 -7.17
C ASP A 30 -12.64 -2.67 -7.92
N LEU A 31 -12.02 -1.89 -8.79
CA LEU A 31 -12.67 -0.90 -9.64
C LEU A 31 -12.48 -1.27 -11.10
N ARG A 32 -13.56 -1.28 -11.86
CA ARG A 32 -13.50 -1.42 -13.30
C ARG A 32 -14.34 -0.35 -13.99
N VAL A 33 -13.88 0.08 -15.14
CA VAL A 33 -14.63 0.94 -16.06
C VAL A 33 -15.04 0.06 -17.24
N GLU A 34 -16.33 0.07 -17.59
CA GLU A 34 -16.87 -0.75 -18.64
C GLU A 34 -17.95 0.00 -19.42
N SER A 35 -18.24 -0.43 -20.65
CA SER A 35 -19.34 0.12 -21.44
C SER A 35 -20.68 -0.40 -20.90
N ILE A 36 -21.67 0.49 -20.76
CA ILE A 36 -23.00 0.15 -20.29
C ILE A 36 -23.67 -0.87 -21.23
N ILE A 37 -23.47 -0.74 -22.53
CA ILE A 37 -24.13 -1.55 -23.57
C ILE A 37 -23.65 -3.01 -23.53
N ASN A 38 -22.36 -3.23 -23.23
CA ASN A 38 -21.72 -4.55 -23.35
C ASN A 38 -21.44 -5.21 -21.98
N SER A 39 -21.98 -4.66 -20.90
CA SER A 39 -21.71 -5.16 -19.57
C SER A 39 -22.98 -5.58 -18.84
N SER A 40 -22.88 -6.68 -18.08
CA SER A 40 -23.87 -7.10 -17.10
C SER A 40 -23.30 -7.00 -15.69
N LEU A 41 -24.12 -6.60 -14.73
CA LEU A 41 -23.70 -6.54 -13.33
C LEU A 41 -23.38 -7.92 -12.79
N GLN A 42 -22.31 -8.02 -12.03
CA GLN A 42 -21.80 -9.26 -11.45
C GLN A 42 -22.26 -9.41 -9.99
N LYS A 43 -22.22 -10.64 -9.48
CA LYS A 43 -22.71 -11.01 -8.14
C LYS A 43 -22.21 -10.12 -6.99
N HIS A 44 -21.01 -9.56 -7.09
CA HIS A 44 -20.38 -8.80 -6.02
C HIS A 44 -20.20 -7.31 -6.34
N ASP A 45 -20.88 -6.81 -7.36
CA ASP A 45 -20.96 -5.38 -7.64
C ASP A 45 -21.77 -4.70 -6.55
N ARG A 46 -21.15 -3.73 -5.87
CA ARG A 46 -21.70 -3.06 -4.68
C ARG A 46 -22.10 -1.63 -4.94
N PHE A 47 -21.44 -1.03 -5.92
CA PHE A 47 -21.71 0.34 -6.33
C PHE A 47 -21.46 0.47 -7.83
N VAL A 48 -22.33 1.22 -8.48
CA VAL A 48 -22.25 1.52 -9.90
C VAL A 48 -22.48 3.01 -10.09
N LEU A 49 -21.65 3.64 -10.87
CA LEU A 49 -21.81 5.02 -11.29
C LEU A 49 -21.80 5.07 -12.82
N ASP A 50 -22.96 5.38 -13.40
CA ASP A 50 -23.15 5.53 -14.84
C ASP A 50 -22.75 6.94 -15.28
N PHE A 51 -22.00 7.04 -16.37
CA PHE A 51 -21.60 8.29 -16.97
C PHE A 51 -22.44 8.57 -18.23
N THR A 52 -22.59 9.84 -18.57
CA THR A 52 -23.41 10.29 -19.72
C THR A 52 -22.78 9.93 -21.07
N ASP A 53 -21.51 9.51 -21.09
CA ASP A 53 -20.79 9.08 -22.30
C ASP A 53 -20.95 7.58 -22.63
N GLY A 54 -21.81 6.87 -21.90
CA GLY A 54 -22.10 5.45 -22.10
C GLY A 54 -21.15 4.48 -21.40
N PHE A 55 -20.30 4.97 -20.53
CA PHE A 55 -19.47 4.14 -19.63
C PHE A 55 -20.02 4.12 -18.21
N ARG A 56 -19.53 3.16 -17.41
CA ARG A 56 -19.80 3.08 -15.98
C ARG A 56 -18.56 2.72 -15.18
N LEU A 57 -18.49 3.24 -13.97
CA LEU A 57 -17.55 2.80 -12.94
C LEU A 57 -18.27 1.79 -12.04
N VAL A 58 -17.69 0.62 -11.91
CA VAL A 58 -18.24 -0.45 -11.04
C VAL A 58 -17.23 -0.74 -9.92
N PHE A 59 -17.75 -0.75 -8.70
CA PHE A 59 -17.02 -1.21 -7.52
C PHE A 59 -17.46 -2.61 -7.15
N ASN A 60 -16.60 -3.60 -7.34
CA ASN A 60 -16.80 -4.98 -6.96
C ASN A 60 -16.11 -5.28 -5.62
N ASP A 61 -16.82 -5.83 -4.65
CA ASP A 61 -16.23 -6.23 -3.36
C ASP A 61 -16.95 -7.44 -2.75
N PRO A 62 -16.40 -8.65 -2.92
CA PRO A 62 -16.98 -9.87 -2.36
C PRO A 62 -17.13 -9.84 -0.84
N ARG A 63 -16.16 -9.26 -0.12
CA ARG A 63 -16.11 -9.25 1.36
C ARG A 63 -16.79 -8.04 2.00
N LYS A 64 -17.20 -7.05 1.22
CA LYS A 64 -17.89 -5.83 1.68
C LYS A 64 -17.10 -4.98 2.69
N PHE A 65 -15.75 -5.02 2.65
CA PHE A 65 -14.90 -4.20 3.51
C PHE A 65 -14.58 -2.84 2.90
N GLY A 66 -14.63 -2.73 1.59
CA GLY A 66 -14.42 -1.49 0.89
C GLY A 66 -15.42 -0.41 1.30
N ARG A 67 -15.07 0.82 1.05
CA ARG A 67 -15.89 1.99 1.43
C ARG A 67 -15.86 3.02 0.33
N ILE A 68 -16.99 3.65 0.13
CA ILE A 68 -17.19 4.77 -0.78
C ILE A 68 -17.89 5.87 0.02
N TRP A 69 -17.40 7.10 -0.15
CA TRP A 69 -17.97 8.30 0.46
C TRP A 69 -18.12 9.37 -0.59
N LEU A 70 -19.23 10.10 -0.53
CA LEU A 70 -19.40 11.38 -1.19
C LEU A 70 -19.33 12.44 -0.09
N ALA A 71 -18.39 13.36 -0.19
CA ALA A 71 -18.10 14.32 0.86
C ALA A 71 -17.86 15.73 0.28
N GLU A 72 -18.51 16.73 0.86
CA GLU A 72 -18.22 18.14 0.59
C GLU A 72 -16.81 18.51 1.08
N ASN A 73 -16.45 18.04 2.28
CA ASN A 73 -15.11 18.18 2.85
C ASN A 73 -14.39 16.81 2.90
N PRO A 74 -13.51 16.50 1.94
CA PRO A 74 -12.81 15.22 1.92
C PRO A 74 -11.87 15.00 3.12
N GLN A 75 -11.43 16.05 3.82
CA GLN A 75 -10.55 15.92 4.98
C GLN A 75 -11.22 15.23 6.16
N GLU A 76 -12.54 15.31 6.29
CA GLU A 76 -13.28 14.60 7.34
C GLU A 76 -13.14 13.07 7.21
N ILE A 77 -13.01 12.58 5.99
CA ILE A 77 -12.85 11.14 5.69
C ILE A 77 -11.36 10.76 5.63
N LEU A 78 -10.54 11.58 4.98
CA LEU A 78 -9.11 11.33 4.85
C LEU A 78 -8.40 11.44 6.20
N GLY A 79 -8.85 12.35 7.07
CA GLY A 79 -8.22 12.59 8.36
C GLY A 79 -6.75 12.98 8.22
N VAL A 80 -5.97 12.60 9.23
CA VAL A 80 -4.52 12.83 9.23
C VAL A 80 -3.82 11.67 8.52
N ILE A 81 -3.46 11.87 7.26
CA ILE A 81 -2.62 10.93 6.50
C ILE A 81 -1.20 11.50 6.42
N GLY A 82 -0.21 10.68 6.74
CA GLY A 82 1.21 11.02 6.67
C GLY A 82 1.69 11.38 5.26
N PRO A 83 2.94 11.80 5.09
CA PRO A 83 3.48 12.16 3.79
C PRO A 83 3.46 10.99 2.80
N GLU A 84 3.31 11.32 1.53
CA GLU A 84 3.42 10.35 0.43
C GLU A 84 4.88 9.96 0.21
N PRO A 85 5.25 8.67 0.23
CA PRO A 85 6.64 8.26 0.05
C PRO A 85 7.23 8.66 -1.30
N LEU A 86 6.40 8.71 -2.34
CA LEU A 86 6.83 9.05 -3.69
C LEU A 86 6.91 10.56 -3.96
N ASP A 87 6.41 11.39 -3.04
CA ASP A 87 6.58 12.84 -3.12
C ASP A 87 8.05 13.20 -2.86
N LEU A 88 8.65 13.93 -3.79
CA LEU A 88 10.05 14.36 -3.68
C LEU A 88 10.27 15.37 -2.53
N ARG A 89 9.21 16.03 -2.07
CA ARG A 89 9.26 16.92 -0.90
C ARG A 89 9.57 16.16 0.39
N LEU A 90 9.27 14.85 0.48
CA LEU A 90 9.73 14.03 1.59
C LEU A 90 11.22 13.68 1.40
N THR A 91 12.12 14.50 1.95
CA THR A 91 13.55 14.26 1.90
C THR A 91 13.99 13.15 2.87
N ALA A 92 15.18 12.55 2.63
CA ALA A 92 15.76 11.56 3.54
C ALA A 92 16.00 12.14 4.96
N ALA A 93 16.42 13.40 5.04
CA ALA A 93 16.62 14.10 6.31
C ALA A 93 15.30 14.26 7.09
N GLN A 94 14.22 14.68 6.42
CA GLN A 94 12.91 14.77 7.04
C GLN A 94 12.40 13.41 7.51
N PHE A 95 12.55 12.37 6.68
CA PHE A 95 12.15 11.01 7.04
C PHE A 95 12.93 10.48 8.24
N HIS A 96 14.24 10.72 8.29
CA HIS A 96 15.07 10.38 9.45
C HIS A 96 14.57 11.07 10.73
N LEU A 97 14.30 12.38 10.68
CA LEU A 97 13.75 13.11 11.83
C LEU A 97 12.37 12.56 12.28
N MET A 98 11.54 12.14 11.34
CA MET A 98 10.26 11.49 11.65
C MET A 98 10.46 10.15 12.38
N LEU A 99 11.41 9.32 11.94
CA LEU A 99 11.76 8.04 12.58
C LEU A 99 12.34 8.26 13.99
N LYS A 100 13.23 9.22 14.15
CA LYS A 100 13.85 9.55 15.47
C LYS A 100 12.84 9.88 16.57
N LYS A 101 11.69 10.44 16.20
CA LYS A 101 10.59 10.75 17.14
C LYS A 101 9.73 9.55 17.51
N ARG A 102 10.04 8.34 17.07
CA ARG A 102 9.17 7.14 17.23
C ARG A 102 9.91 5.97 17.89
N LYS A 103 9.55 5.66 19.14
CA LYS A 103 10.04 4.48 19.88
C LYS A 103 9.24 3.21 19.56
N ARG A 104 8.75 3.09 18.33
CA ARG A 104 7.98 1.94 17.84
C ARG A 104 8.85 1.06 16.95
N GLN A 105 8.51 -0.22 16.85
CA GLN A 105 9.10 -1.13 15.87
C GLN A 105 8.80 -0.66 14.45
N LEU A 106 9.74 -0.90 13.52
CA LEU A 106 9.62 -0.46 12.12
C LEU A 106 8.37 -0.99 11.42
N LYS A 107 8.10 -2.30 11.54
CA LYS A 107 6.96 -2.91 10.82
C LYS A 107 5.62 -2.24 11.16
N PRO A 108 5.17 -2.17 12.42
CA PRO A 108 3.90 -1.53 12.75
C PRO A 108 3.91 -0.02 12.50
N LEU A 109 5.06 0.65 12.59
CA LEU A 109 5.18 2.07 12.28
C LEU A 109 4.96 2.34 10.79
N LEU A 110 5.56 1.56 9.91
CA LEU A 110 5.43 1.73 8.46
C LEU A 110 4.03 1.35 7.94
N LEU A 111 3.27 0.56 8.68
CA LEU A 111 1.86 0.26 8.38
C LEU A 111 0.90 1.37 8.82
N ASP A 112 1.35 2.26 9.69
CA ASP A 112 0.56 3.38 10.21
C ASP A 112 0.43 4.48 9.15
N GLN A 113 -0.77 4.62 8.61
CA GLN A 113 -1.05 5.59 7.54
C GLN A 113 -0.92 7.05 7.99
N THR A 114 -0.92 7.32 9.30
CA THR A 114 -0.65 8.65 9.86
C THR A 114 0.84 8.96 9.90
N PHE A 115 1.70 7.94 9.91
CA PHE A 115 3.16 8.10 9.84
C PHE A 115 3.65 8.26 8.41
N ILE A 116 3.24 7.36 7.52
CA ILE A 116 3.58 7.38 6.09
C ILE A 116 2.44 6.78 5.27
N ALA A 117 2.07 7.45 4.18
CA ALA A 117 0.93 7.06 3.38
C ALA A 117 1.20 5.83 2.49
N GLY A 118 0.18 5.05 2.24
CA GLY A 118 0.12 4.07 1.14
C GLY A 118 0.75 2.71 1.40
N LEU A 119 1.69 2.56 2.36
CA LEU A 119 2.31 1.27 2.63
C LEU A 119 1.32 0.25 3.19
N GLY A 120 1.33 -0.94 2.60
CA GLY A 120 0.61 -2.13 3.06
C GLY A 120 1.57 -3.23 3.50
N ASN A 121 1.02 -4.37 3.91
CA ASN A 121 1.79 -5.48 4.47
C ASN A 121 2.89 -5.97 3.53
N ILE A 122 2.56 -6.16 2.26
CA ILE A 122 3.47 -6.64 1.21
C ILE A 122 4.65 -5.68 1.04
N TYR A 123 4.33 -4.43 0.70
CA TYR A 123 5.37 -3.43 0.39
C TYR A 123 6.23 -3.10 1.61
N THR A 124 5.70 -3.25 2.83
CA THR A 124 6.49 -3.05 4.05
C THR A 124 7.51 -4.17 4.25
N ASP A 125 7.12 -5.45 4.09
CA ASP A 125 8.07 -6.57 4.21
C ASP A 125 9.17 -6.49 3.14
N GLU A 126 8.79 -6.24 1.89
CA GLU A 126 9.72 -6.10 0.78
C GLU A 126 10.68 -4.90 0.96
N ALA A 127 10.18 -3.75 1.43
CA ALA A 127 11.01 -2.58 1.68
C ALA A 127 12.02 -2.82 2.82
N LEU A 128 11.58 -3.44 3.91
CA LEU A 128 12.47 -3.79 5.03
C LEU A 128 13.55 -4.79 4.62
N PHE A 129 13.20 -5.77 3.76
CA PHE A 129 14.19 -6.71 3.20
C PHE A 129 15.23 -5.99 2.33
N LEU A 130 14.79 -5.13 1.41
CA LEU A 130 15.70 -4.38 0.55
C LEU A 130 16.61 -3.42 1.31
N ALA A 131 16.11 -2.86 2.42
CA ALA A 131 16.87 -1.98 3.31
C ALA A 131 17.74 -2.74 4.33
N HIS A 132 17.73 -4.08 4.35
CA HIS A 132 18.44 -4.91 5.33
C HIS A 132 18.06 -4.61 6.80
N LEU A 133 16.83 -4.19 7.05
CA LEU A 133 16.35 -3.83 8.38
C LEU A 133 15.40 -4.89 8.93
N HIS A 134 15.66 -5.34 10.16
CA HIS A 134 14.77 -6.28 10.85
C HIS A 134 13.42 -5.62 11.17
N PRO A 135 12.27 -6.29 10.97
CA PRO A 135 10.95 -5.70 11.20
C PRO A 135 10.69 -5.26 12.65
N LEU A 136 11.38 -5.84 13.62
CA LEU A 136 11.29 -5.49 15.04
C LEU A 136 12.25 -4.38 15.47
N LYS A 137 13.18 -3.94 14.62
CA LYS A 137 14.12 -2.86 14.95
C LYS A 137 13.34 -1.58 15.31
N ILE A 138 13.79 -0.87 16.34
CA ILE A 138 13.14 0.36 16.81
C ILE A 138 13.45 1.50 15.84
N ALA A 139 12.44 2.23 15.40
CA ALA A 139 12.60 3.29 14.41
C ALA A 139 13.58 4.39 14.87
N ALA A 140 13.52 4.79 16.15
CA ALA A 140 14.43 5.81 16.71
C ALA A 140 15.90 5.37 16.75
N SER A 141 16.24 4.09 16.63
CA SER A 141 17.64 3.61 16.63
C SER A 141 18.32 3.72 15.27
N LEU A 142 17.58 3.97 14.19
CA LEU A 142 18.15 4.03 12.85
C LEU A 142 19.15 5.18 12.70
N THR A 143 20.26 4.91 12.02
CA THR A 143 21.20 5.95 11.58
C THR A 143 20.58 6.76 10.42
N LYS A 144 21.25 7.86 10.03
CA LYS A 144 20.82 8.64 8.85
C LYS A 144 20.89 7.79 7.58
N GLU A 145 21.95 7.03 7.41
CA GLU A 145 22.20 6.15 6.26
C GLU A 145 21.13 5.06 6.18
N GLN A 146 20.83 4.40 7.30
CA GLN A 146 19.77 3.39 7.37
C GLN A 146 18.39 3.97 7.02
N SER A 147 18.12 5.19 7.47
CA SER A 147 16.85 5.89 7.18
C SER A 147 16.76 6.26 5.70
N GLU A 148 17.85 6.70 5.10
CA GLU A 148 17.93 7.00 3.66
C GLU A 148 17.71 5.74 2.83
N GLU A 149 18.42 4.64 3.14
CA GLU A 149 18.25 3.36 2.44
C GLU A 149 16.84 2.80 2.60
N LEU A 150 16.22 2.95 3.77
CA LEU A 150 14.82 2.57 3.97
C LEU A 150 13.87 3.38 3.08
N LEU A 151 14.05 4.70 2.98
CA LEU A 151 13.22 5.53 2.10
C LEU A 151 13.42 5.18 0.63
N LYS A 152 14.67 4.92 0.20
CA LYS A 152 14.97 4.44 -1.16
C LYS A 152 14.29 3.10 -1.44
N ALA A 153 14.37 2.16 -0.50
CA ALA A 153 13.74 0.85 -0.61
C ALA A 153 12.21 0.97 -0.70
N ILE A 154 11.56 1.78 0.14
CA ILE A 154 10.13 2.06 0.09
C ILE A 154 9.74 2.60 -1.30
N ARG A 155 10.44 3.59 -1.80
CA ARG A 155 10.21 4.18 -3.12
C ARG A 155 10.38 3.17 -4.25
N ARG A 156 11.39 2.31 -4.14
CA ARG A 156 11.67 1.27 -5.12
C ARG A 156 10.53 0.25 -5.20
N VAL A 157 10.09 -0.30 -4.07
CA VAL A 157 9.01 -1.31 -4.06
C VAL A 157 7.68 -0.73 -4.52
N LEU A 158 7.37 0.53 -4.16
CA LEU A 158 6.15 1.19 -4.62
C LEU A 158 6.16 1.46 -6.12
N ARG A 159 7.27 1.95 -6.68
CA ARG A 159 7.40 2.15 -8.14
C ARG A 159 7.31 0.83 -8.90
N GLU A 160 7.95 -0.21 -8.38
CA GLU A 160 7.88 -1.55 -8.97
C GLU A 160 6.46 -2.10 -8.92
N GLY A 161 5.76 -1.92 -7.79
CA GLY A 161 4.35 -2.28 -7.66
C GLY A 161 3.47 -1.55 -8.68
N ILE A 162 3.67 -0.24 -8.86
CA ILE A 162 2.95 0.56 -9.87
C ILE A 162 3.25 0.04 -11.29
N ARG A 163 4.51 -0.17 -11.63
CA ARG A 163 4.94 -0.66 -12.95
C ARG A 163 4.33 -2.02 -13.30
N ARG A 164 4.05 -2.84 -12.29
CA ARG A 164 3.49 -4.19 -12.42
C ARG A 164 1.99 -4.26 -12.12
N ASN A 165 1.30 -3.15 -12.12
CA ASN A 165 -0.13 -3.07 -11.82
C ASN A 165 -0.52 -3.70 -10.47
N GLY A 166 0.39 -3.68 -9.46
CA GLY A 166 0.15 -4.27 -8.14
C GLY A 166 0.37 -5.77 -8.08
N ALA A 167 -0.11 -6.38 -7.01
CA ALA A 167 -0.01 -7.82 -6.76
C ALA A 167 -1.40 -8.47 -6.82
N SER A 168 -1.52 -9.53 -7.62
CA SER A 168 -2.71 -10.37 -7.67
C SER A 168 -2.58 -11.48 -6.63
N ILE A 169 -3.18 -11.26 -5.46
CA ILE A 169 -3.20 -12.22 -4.35
C ILE A 169 -4.64 -12.62 -4.07
N ASP A 170 -4.85 -13.87 -3.69
CA ASP A 170 -6.15 -14.42 -3.29
C ASP A 170 -7.28 -14.27 -4.35
N TRP A 171 -6.93 -14.21 -5.64
CA TRP A 171 -7.87 -14.17 -6.77
C TRP A 171 -8.80 -12.94 -6.81
N VAL A 172 -8.58 -11.97 -5.94
CA VAL A 172 -9.43 -10.78 -5.82
C VAL A 172 -9.12 -9.77 -6.92
N TYR A 173 -7.84 -9.46 -7.13
CA TYR A 173 -7.37 -8.59 -8.21
C TYR A 173 -6.52 -9.41 -9.18
N ARG A 174 -6.79 -9.34 -10.49
CA ARG A 174 -6.18 -10.19 -11.51
C ARG A 174 -5.25 -9.46 -12.48
N GLY A 175 -5.08 -8.17 -12.31
CA GLY A 175 -4.33 -7.33 -13.27
C GLY A 175 -2.84 -7.19 -12.99
N GLY A 176 -2.37 -7.55 -11.78
CA GLY A 176 -0.99 -7.35 -11.35
C GLY A 176 -0.12 -8.61 -11.38
N ASP A 177 1.19 -8.41 -11.51
CA ASP A 177 2.18 -9.50 -11.50
C ASP A 177 3.31 -9.30 -10.48
N PHE A 178 3.21 -8.31 -9.59
CA PHE A 178 4.25 -8.02 -8.59
C PHE A 178 4.53 -9.21 -7.64
N GLN A 179 3.56 -10.09 -7.40
CA GLN A 179 3.73 -11.31 -6.60
C GLN A 179 4.82 -12.24 -7.15
N LYS A 180 5.11 -12.21 -8.43
CA LYS A 180 6.20 -13.00 -9.05
C LYS A 180 7.60 -12.49 -8.69
N HIS A 181 7.67 -11.32 -8.05
CA HIS A 181 8.91 -10.62 -7.73
C HIS A 181 9.13 -10.41 -6.23
N PHE A 182 8.37 -11.13 -5.39
CA PHE A 182 8.56 -11.08 -3.96
C PHE A 182 9.90 -11.69 -3.54
N HIS A 183 10.61 -10.97 -2.67
CA HIS A 183 11.84 -11.44 -2.08
C HIS A 183 11.57 -12.23 -0.80
N VAL A 184 10.64 -11.78 0.02
CA VAL A 184 10.31 -12.40 1.32
C VAL A 184 8.81 -12.65 1.53
N TYR A 185 7.92 -11.80 1.01
CA TYR A 185 6.49 -11.90 1.29
C TYR A 185 5.92 -13.23 0.75
N GLN A 186 5.20 -13.98 1.61
CA GLN A 186 4.66 -15.33 1.31
C GLN A 186 5.71 -16.35 0.82
N ARG A 187 6.98 -16.17 1.23
CA ARG A 187 8.06 -17.10 0.90
C ARG A 187 8.66 -17.76 2.13
N ASP A 188 7.91 -17.80 3.24
CA ASP A 188 8.32 -18.53 4.45
C ASP A 188 8.57 -20.01 4.14
N GLY A 189 9.65 -20.55 4.73
CA GLY A 189 10.13 -21.91 4.43
C GLY A 189 11.00 -22.01 3.17
N GLN A 190 11.02 -21.04 2.28
CA GLN A 190 11.84 -21.03 1.06
C GLN A 190 13.22 -20.40 1.32
N PRO A 191 14.24 -20.73 0.51
CA PRO A 191 15.54 -20.09 0.59
C PRO A 191 15.48 -18.62 0.16
N CYS A 192 16.20 -17.78 0.87
CA CYS A 192 16.42 -16.39 0.49
C CYS A 192 17.21 -16.31 -0.82
N LEU A 193 16.71 -15.55 -1.79
CA LEU A 193 17.36 -15.36 -3.09
C LEU A 193 18.73 -14.67 -3.00
N LYS A 194 19.05 -14.00 -1.87
CA LYS A 194 20.30 -13.27 -1.68
C LYS A 194 21.36 -14.08 -0.90
N CYS A 195 20.98 -14.76 0.19
CA CYS A 195 21.92 -15.44 1.07
C CYS A 195 21.65 -16.93 1.32
N GLY A 196 20.60 -17.50 0.72
CA GLY A 196 20.24 -18.90 0.86
C GLY A 196 19.57 -19.30 2.17
N ARG A 197 19.62 -18.48 3.24
CA ARG A 197 18.95 -18.79 4.52
C ARG A 197 17.44 -18.83 4.35
N THR A 198 16.80 -19.71 5.09
CA THR A 198 15.33 -19.87 5.06
C THR A 198 14.62 -18.59 5.53
N ILE A 199 13.70 -18.11 4.71
CA ILE A 199 12.80 -17.00 5.04
C ILE A 199 11.93 -17.42 6.23
N GLN A 200 11.81 -16.54 7.20
CA GLN A 200 11.00 -16.75 8.40
C GLN A 200 9.72 -15.91 8.36
N ARG A 201 8.71 -16.41 9.05
CA ARG A 201 7.45 -15.72 9.29
C ARG A 201 7.18 -15.59 10.77
N ILE A 202 6.90 -14.37 11.22
CA ILE A 202 6.49 -14.05 12.60
C ILE A 202 5.23 -13.20 12.59
N LEU A 203 4.61 -13.02 13.76
CA LEU A 203 3.53 -12.07 13.96
C LEU A 203 4.07 -10.79 14.59
N VAL A 204 3.84 -9.64 13.93
CA VAL A 204 4.21 -8.32 14.45
C VAL A 204 2.99 -7.41 14.34
N GLY A 205 2.50 -6.91 15.46
CA GLY A 205 1.30 -6.08 15.50
C GLY A 205 0.08 -6.76 14.85
N GLN A 206 -0.13 -8.04 15.11
CA GLN A 206 -1.20 -8.89 14.53
C GLN A 206 -1.12 -9.04 13.00
N ARG A 207 0.03 -8.76 12.39
CA ARG A 207 0.26 -8.93 10.95
C ARG A 207 1.33 -9.96 10.69
N SER A 208 1.04 -10.92 9.78
CA SER A 208 2.08 -11.81 9.26
C SER A 208 3.21 -10.97 8.67
N THR A 209 4.43 -11.28 9.06
CA THR A 209 5.64 -10.53 8.71
C THR A 209 6.69 -11.52 8.24
N HIS A 210 7.15 -11.36 7.01
CA HIS A 210 8.12 -12.25 6.39
C HIS A 210 9.47 -11.52 6.29
N PHE A 211 10.55 -12.20 6.66
CA PHE A 211 11.88 -11.62 6.63
C PHE A 211 12.96 -12.69 6.49
N CYS A 212 14.14 -12.29 6.04
CA CYS A 212 15.30 -13.16 6.00
C CYS A 212 16.19 -12.95 7.23
N PRO A 213 16.38 -13.94 8.12
CA PRO A 213 17.20 -13.76 9.33
C PRO A 213 18.69 -13.59 9.04
N GLY A 214 19.13 -13.89 7.81
CA GLY A 214 20.52 -13.65 7.40
C GLY A 214 20.79 -12.28 6.80
N CYS A 215 19.77 -11.67 6.16
CA CYS A 215 19.91 -10.34 5.55
C CYS A 215 19.40 -9.22 6.46
N GLN A 216 18.53 -9.54 7.42
CA GLN A 216 17.84 -8.59 8.30
C GLN A 216 18.13 -8.96 9.76
N ILE A 217 19.32 -8.59 10.25
CA ILE A 217 19.75 -8.90 11.61
C ILE A 217 19.12 -7.90 12.59
N LEU A 218 18.72 -8.40 13.76
CA LEU A 218 18.26 -7.57 14.87
C LEU A 218 19.46 -7.31 15.79
N ASP A 219 19.99 -6.09 15.76
CA ASP A 219 21.03 -5.59 16.66
C ASP A 219 20.40 -4.98 17.92
#